data_86f0d16d24679e50513308ec21f8c244
#
_entry.id   86f0d16d24679e50513308ec21f8c244
#
_cell.length_a   1.000
_cell.length_b   1.000
_cell.length_c   1.000
_cell.angle_alpha   90.00
_cell.angle_beta   90.00
_cell.angle_gamma   90.00
#
_symmetry.space_group_name_H-M   'P 1'
#
loop_
_entity.id
_entity.type
_entity.pdbx_description
1 polymer ?
#
loop_
_entity_poly.entity_id
_entity_poly.type
_entity_poly.pdbx_seq_one_letter_code
_entity_poly.pdbx_strand_id
1 'polypeptide(L)' 'MMWIAREKSGHLQMFNRKPHKGEGSFWVGGIHNTLFLPKSLFPEITFENSPREVEIKLL' A
#
# COMPACT_ATOMS: atom_id res chain seq x y z
N MET A 1 -10.53 4.51 6.67
CA MET A 1 -9.08 4.57 6.88
C MET A 1 -8.39 4.01 5.66
N MET A 2 -7.26 4.60 5.32
CA MET A 2 -6.52 4.18 4.13
C MET A 2 -5.24 3.48 4.54
N TRP A 3 -4.77 2.61 3.69
CA TRP A 3 -3.55 1.86 3.90
C TRP A 3 -2.67 1.97 2.67
N ILE A 4 -1.37 1.97 2.88
CA ILE A 4 -0.41 1.97 1.79
C ILE A 4 0.53 0.79 2.01
N ALA A 5 0.84 0.08 0.92
CA ALA A 5 1.77 -1.04 0.97
C ALA A 5 2.67 -1.01 -0.25
N ARG A 6 3.94 -1.34 -0.02
CA ARG A 6 4.95 -1.42 -1.07
C ARG A 6 5.20 -2.88 -1.41
N GLU A 7 5.08 -3.21 -2.69
CA GLU A 7 5.44 -4.54 -3.16
C GLU A 7 6.95 -4.69 -3.23
N LYS A 8 7.41 -5.93 -3.23
CA LYS A 8 8.83 -6.22 -3.31
C LYS A 8 9.46 -5.65 -4.59
N SER A 9 8.67 -5.53 -5.64
CA SER A 9 9.11 -4.94 -6.90
C SER A 9 9.29 -3.43 -6.84
N GLY A 10 8.82 -2.78 -5.77
CA GLY A 10 8.88 -1.33 -5.62
C GLY A 10 7.58 -0.62 -5.91
N HIS A 11 6.59 -1.29 -6.45
CA HIS A 11 5.29 -0.69 -6.70
C HIS A 11 4.61 -0.31 -5.39
N LEU A 12 4.00 0.86 -5.36
CA LEU A 12 3.30 1.36 -4.19
C LEU A 12 1.80 1.37 -4.48
N GLN A 13 1.02 0.85 -3.54
CA GLN A 13 -0.42 0.74 -3.72
C GLN A 13 -1.14 1.31 -2.52
N MET A 14 -2.30 1.93 -2.77
CA MET A 14 -3.17 2.43 -1.73
C MET A 14 -4.42 1.56 -1.66
N PHE A 15 -4.84 1.22 -0.45
CA PHE A 15 -5.99 0.36 -0.19
C PHE A 15 -6.94 1.06 0.77
N ASN A 16 -8.23 0.80 0.61
CA ASN A 16 -9.23 1.31 1.57
C ASN A 16 -9.48 0.35 2.73
N ARG A 17 -8.85 -0.82 2.71
CA ARG A 17 -8.87 -1.81 3.79
C ARG A 17 -7.46 -2.28 4.04
N LYS A 18 -7.20 -2.78 5.24
CA LYS A 18 -5.87 -3.30 5.55
C LYS A 18 -5.55 -4.47 4.63
N PRO A 19 -4.54 -4.35 3.78
CA PRO A 19 -4.15 -5.48 2.93
C PRO A 19 -3.40 -6.53 3.74
N HIS A 20 -3.36 -7.73 3.21
CA HIS A 20 -2.57 -8.81 3.79
C HIS A 20 -1.63 -9.35 2.72
N LYS A 21 -0.59 -10.02 3.17
CA LYS A 21 0.40 -10.57 2.24
C LYS A 21 -0.18 -11.81 1.58
N GLY A 22 -0.24 -11.78 0.25
CA GLY A 22 -0.61 -12.95 -0.54
C GLY A 22 0.59 -13.82 -0.81
N GLU A 23 0.45 -14.73 -1.76
CA GLU A 23 1.57 -15.56 -2.16
C GLU A 23 2.66 -14.71 -2.81
N GLY A 24 3.91 -15.01 -2.48
CA GLY A 24 5.03 -14.27 -3.01
C GLY A 24 5.14 -12.90 -2.39
N SER A 25 5.25 -11.88 -3.24
CA SER A 25 5.54 -10.51 -2.81
C SER A 25 4.39 -9.55 -3.10
N PHE A 26 3.18 -10.05 -3.15
CA PHE A 26 2.01 -9.23 -3.46
C PHE A 26 1.22 -8.91 -2.21
N TRP A 27 0.61 -7.72 -2.20
CA TRP A 27 -0.33 -7.33 -1.18
C TRP A 27 -1.74 -7.48 -1.73
N VAL A 28 -2.62 -8.11 -0.95
CA VAL A 28 -3.99 -8.39 -1.34
C VAL A 28 -4.93 -7.63 -0.42
N GLY A 29 -5.77 -6.82 -1.01
CA GLY A 29 -6.79 -6.09 -0.26
C GLY A 29 -7.85 -5.62 -1.21
N GLY A 30 -9.05 -5.44 -0.75
CA GLY A 30 -10.25 -5.00 -1.45
C GLY A 30 -10.24 -5.03 -2.97
N ILE A 31 -11.15 -5.75 -3.55
CA ILE A 31 -11.13 -6.10 -4.98
C ILE A 31 -11.17 -4.89 -5.94
N HIS A 32 -11.82 -3.81 -5.56
CA HIS A 32 -12.04 -2.68 -6.47
C HIS A 32 -11.45 -1.37 -5.97
N ASN A 33 -10.57 -1.44 -4.99
CA ASN A 33 -10.19 -0.23 -4.26
C ASN A 33 -8.68 -0.09 -4.11
N THR A 34 -7.95 -0.59 -5.09
CA THR A 34 -6.51 -0.47 -5.13
C THR A 34 -6.11 0.60 -6.13
N LEU A 35 -5.28 1.52 -5.69
CA LEU A 35 -4.76 2.58 -6.53
C LEU A 35 -3.24 2.52 -6.51
N PHE A 36 -2.64 2.51 -7.70
CA PHE A 36 -1.19 2.58 -7.78
C PHE A 36 -0.73 4.01 -7.60
N LEU A 37 0.33 4.19 -6.81
CA LEU A 37 0.95 5.47 -6.58
C LEU A 37 2.33 5.49 -7.24
N PRO A 38 2.89 6.69 -7.51
CA PRO A 38 4.23 6.76 -8.04
C PRO A 38 5.23 6.05 -7.13
N LYS A 39 6.15 5.31 -7.72
CA LYS A 39 7.13 4.54 -6.96
C LYS A 39 8.00 5.39 -6.05
N SER A 40 8.26 6.63 -6.44
CA SER A 40 9.11 7.53 -5.69
C SER A 40 8.41 8.15 -4.47
N LEU A 41 7.10 7.98 -4.37
CA LEU A 41 6.34 8.56 -3.28
C LEU A 41 6.56 7.74 -2.00
N PHE A 42 6.70 8.41 -0.87
CA PHE A 42 6.86 7.78 0.45
C PHE A 42 7.98 6.74 0.47
N PRO A 43 9.24 7.14 0.22
CA PRO A 43 10.35 6.18 0.17
C PRO A 43 10.58 5.46 1.49
N GLU A 44 10.08 5.98 2.61
CA GLU A 44 10.19 5.34 3.93
C GLU A 44 9.30 4.11 4.05
N ILE A 45 8.32 3.93 3.15
CA ILE A 45 7.45 2.76 3.17
C ILE A 45 8.08 1.68 2.30
N THR A 46 8.45 0.57 2.92
CA THR A 46 9.13 -0.55 2.27
C THR A 46 8.25 -1.78 2.28
N PHE A 47 8.67 -2.82 1.55
CA PHE A 47 7.96 -4.08 1.59
C PHE A 47 7.95 -4.66 3.01
N GLU A 48 9.07 -4.53 3.71
CA GLU A 48 9.23 -5.10 5.06
C GLU A 48 8.37 -4.41 6.10
N ASN A 49 8.15 -3.10 5.97
CA ASN A 49 7.34 -2.38 6.96
C ASN A 49 5.90 -2.14 6.50
N SER A 50 5.51 -2.69 5.36
CA SER A 50 4.12 -2.62 4.89
C SER A 50 3.25 -3.66 5.60
N PRO A 51 1.95 -3.44 5.68
CA PRO A 51 1.25 -2.23 5.26
C PRO A 51 1.32 -1.15 6.33
N ARG A 52 1.14 0.10 5.90
CA ARG A 52 1.13 1.24 6.81
C ARG A 52 -0.20 1.96 6.69
N GLU A 53 -0.80 2.25 7.84
CA GLU A 53 -2.02 3.02 7.85
C GLU A 53 -1.71 4.49 7.62
N VAL A 54 -2.53 5.15 6.79
CA VAL A 54 -2.36 6.57 6.50
C VAL A 54 -3.68 7.30 6.69
N GLU A 55 -3.59 8.58 6.94
CA GLU A 55 -4.74 9.44 7.13
C GLU A 55 -4.70 10.53 6.07
N ILE A 56 -5.84 10.73 5.41
CA ILE A 56 -5.98 11.80 4.41
C ILE A 56 -6.79 12.91 5.05
N LYS A 57 -6.22 14.10 5.08
CA LYS A 57 -6.90 15.26 5.67
C LYS A 57 -7.02 16.35 4.62
N LEU A 58 -8.19 17.00 4.63
CA LEU A 58 -8.39 18.22 3.87
C LEU A 58 -8.05 19.40 4.77
N LEU A 59 -7.26 20.29 4.24
CA LEU A 59 -6.88 21.50 4.96
C LEU A 59 -7.82 22.67 4.67
#